data_0f16fd85a4bf0b35df5d1b9e3dd162fe
#
_entry.id   0f16fd85a4bf0b35df5d1b9e3dd162fe
#
_cell.length_a   1.000
_cell.length_b   1.000
_cell.length_c   1.000
_cell.angle_alpha   90.00
_cell.angle_beta   90.00
_cell.angle_gamma   90.00
#
_symmetry.space_group_name_H-M   'P 1'
#
loop_
_entity.id
_entity.type
_entity.pdbx_description
1 polymer ?
#
loop_
_entity_poly.entity_id
_entity_poly.type
_entity_poly.pdbx_seq_one_letter_code
_entity_poly.pdbx_strand_id
1 'polypeptide(L)'
;MLAQERDSLPGVSLGLVYENQPQPALAIQPFTGRFGGADLVDDVEVIVGRDLRNSDRFEVMDSIPAGLVGDVVDYTLWDRLGAVWLITGQVEGAGEGYILILELHDVVYGQSVERGRFRIPDGTDPDFRMAVHRASDEIVTWATGDPGMAASRIVFTMTDNQGNKDLYVIDSDGEN
;
A
#
# COMPACT_ATOMS: atom_id res chain seq x y z
N MET A 1 23.41 -55.46 -28.29
CA MET A 1 23.18 -54.62 -27.10
C MET A 1 23.43 -53.20 -27.52
N LEU A 2 22.34 -52.53 -27.97
CA LEU A 2 22.39 -51.13 -28.51
C LEU A 2 22.16 -50.19 -27.32
N ALA A 3 23.17 -49.38 -27.03
CA ALA A 3 23.03 -48.29 -26.07
C ALA A 3 22.14 -47.19 -26.65
N GLN A 4 21.04 -46.89 -25.98
CA GLN A 4 20.23 -45.69 -26.27
C GLN A 4 21.04 -44.47 -25.83
N GLU A 5 21.45 -43.65 -26.80
CA GLU A 5 21.90 -42.28 -26.56
C GLU A 5 20.71 -41.48 -26.01
N ARG A 6 20.83 -41.03 -24.77
CA ARG A 6 19.93 -40.05 -24.20
C ARG A 6 20.27 -38.72 -24.83
N ASP A 7 19.41 -38.25 -25.74
CA ASP A 7 19.40 -36.89 -26.21
C ASP A 7 19.16 -35.96 -25.00
N SER A 8 20.21 -35.35 -24.48
CA SER A 8 20.10 -34.29 -23.49
C SER A 8 19.86 -32.99 -24.23
N LEU A 9 18.59 -32.57 -24.28
CA LEU A 9 18.26 -31.22 -24.68
C LEU A 9 18.99 -30.27 -23.72
N PRO A 10 19.71 -29.22 -24.24
CA PRO A 10 20.32 -28.24 -23.37
C PRO A 10 19.19 -27.54 -22.59
N GLY A 11 19.12 -27.85 -21.30
CA GLY A 11 18.18 -27.20 -20.40
C GLY A 11 18.52 -25.73 -20.28
N VAL A 12 17.55 -24.86 -20.55
CA VAL A 12 17.64 -23.45 -20.17
C VAL A 12 17.56 -23.40 -18.65
N SER A 13 18.68 -23.15 -17.99
CA SER A 13 18.72 -22.86 -16.55
C SER A 13 18.32 -21.40 -16.36
N LEU A 14 17.06 -21.18 -15.97
CA LEU A 14 16.60 -19.86 -15.49
C LEU A 14 17.07 -19.73 -14.03
N GLY A 15 18.21 -19.10 -13.84
CA GLY A 15 18.63 -18.62 -12.53
C GLY A 15 17.92 -17.30 -12.24
N LEU A 16 16.90 -17.30 -11.37
CA LEU A 16 16.43 -16.08 -10.74
C LEU A 16 17.48 -15.66 -9.71
N VAL A 17 18.28 -14.66 -10.06
CA VAL A 17 19.12 -13.96 -9.09
C VAL A 17 18.22 -12.96 -8.41
N TYR A 18 17.75 -13.27 -7.20
CA TYR A 18 17.15 -12.27 -6.32
C TYR A 18 18.30 -11.41 -5.79
N GLU A 19 18.56 -10.29 -6.42
CA GLU A 19 19.32 -9.23 -5.77
C GLU A 19 18.38 -8.61 -4.72
N ASN A 20 18.67 -8.92 -3.45
CA ASN A 20 18.00 -8.29 -2.31
C ASN A 20 18.47 -6.82 -2.29
N GLN A 21 17.87 -5.97 -3.09
CA GLN A 21 18.06 -4.53 -2.92
C GLN A 21 17.34 -4.12 -1.62
N PRO A 22 18.02 -3.41 -0.71
CA PRO A 22 17.37 -2.93 0.50
C PRO A 22 16.18 -2.04 0.10
N GLN A 23 15.00 -2.36 0.62
CA GLN A 23 13.80 -1.56 0.40
C GLN A 23 14.02 -0.17 1.03
N PRO A 24 13.63 0.92 0.33
CA PRO A 24 13.70 2.24 0.93
C PRO A 24 12.75 2.35 2.12
N ALA A 25 13.21 2.94 3.22
CA ALA A 25 12.37 3.18 4.38
C ALA A 25 11.34 4.28 4.06
N LEU A 26 10.06 3.95 4.30
CA LEU A 26 8.92 4.86 4.12
C LEU A 26 8.26 5.09 5.46
N ALA A 27 8.23 6.32 5.92
CA ALA A 27 7.55 6.73 7.13
C ALA A 27 6.10 7.16 6.83
N ILE A 28 5.19 6.86 7.75
CA ILE A 28 3.82 7.36 7.72
C ILE A 28 3.66 8.32 8.90
N GLN A 29 3.49 9.60 8.62
CA GLN A 29 3.12 10.57 9.63
C GLN A 29 1.64 10.37 9.99
N PRO A 30 1.24 10.36 11.27
CA PRO A 30 -0.15 10.21 11.66
C PRO A 30 -1.07 11.13 10.85
N PHE A 31 -2.11 10.55 10.27
CA PHE A 31 -3.05 11.29 9.43
C PHE A 31 -3.90 12.25 10.26
N THR A 32 -4.46 13.24 9.61
CA THR A 32 -5.30 14.26 10.26
C THR A 32 -6.71 14.28 9.67
N GLY A 33 -7.70 14.62 10.50
CA GLY A 33 -9.09 14.76 10.07
C GLY A 33 -9.54 16.22 10.11
N ARG A 34 -10.28 16.65 9.08
CA ARG A 34 -10.92 17.98 9.02
C ARG A 34 -12.35 17.88 8.52
N PHE A 35 -13.16 18.86 8.87
CA PHE A 35 -14.54 18.98 8.38
C PHE A 35 -15.38 17.70 8.55
N GLY A 36 -15.25 17.01 9.68
CA GLY A 36 -15.95 15.74 9.95
C GLY A 36 -15.22 14.49 9.50
N GLY A 37 -14.00 14.59 8.95
CA GLY A 37 -13.18 13.44 8.53
C GLY A 37 -12.44 12.72 9.66
N ALA A 38 -12.51 13.21 10.91
CA ALA A 38 -11.73 12.64 12.02
C ALA A 38 -12.10 11.17 12.34
N ASP A 39 -13.35 10.79 12.15
CA ASP A 39 -13.85 9.44 12.49
C ASP A 39 -13.30 8.35 11.56
N LEU A 40 -12.80 8.72 10.37
CA LEU A 40 -12.26 7.78 9.39
C LEU A 40 -10.73 7.77 9.30
N VAL A 41 -10.05 8.65 10.02
CA VAL A 41 -8.59 8.80 9.94
C VAL A 41 -7.88 7.49 10.25
N ASP A 42 -8.22 6.87 11.37
CA ASP A 42 -7.56 5.66 11.85
C ASP A 42 -7.78 4.49 10.89
N ASP A 43 -9.00 4.33 10.36
CA ASP A 43 -9.32 3.27 9.40
C ASP A 43 -8.53 3.44 8.10
N VAL A 44 -8.49 4.66 7.57
CA VAL A 44 -7.76 4.99 6.34
C VAL A 44 -6.25 4.78 6.53
N GLU A 45 -5.67 5.28 7.64
CA GLU A 45 -4.24 5.14 7.94
C GLU A 45 -3.83 3.66 8.06
N VAL A 46 -4.65 2.85 8.75
CA VAL A 46 -4.41 1.41 8.92
C VAL A 46 -4.44 0.68 7.57
N ILE A 47 -5.40 0.99 6.70
CA ILE A 47 -5.48 0.39 5.36
C ILE A 47 -4.26 0.79 4.53
N VAL A 48 -3.95 2.08 4.43
CA VAL A 48 -2.78 2.59 3.68
C VAL A 48 -1.49 1.96 4.19
N GLY A 49 -1.28 1.93 5.50
CA GLY A 49 -0.07 1.33 6.10
C GLY A 49 0.05 -0.16 5.80
N ARG A 50 -1.06 -0.91 5.80
CA ARG A 50 -1.08 -2.33 5.43
C ARG A 50 -0.76 -2.53 3.96
N ASP A 51 -1.36 -1.74 3.08
CA ASP A 51 -1.16 -1.81 1.63
C ASP A 51 0.31 -1.55 1.26
N LEU A 52 0.90 -0.53 1.85
CA LEU A 52 2.31 -0.18 1.60
C LEU A 52 3.25 -1.28 2.09
N ARG A 53 2.99 -1.91 3.25
CA ARG A 53 3.75 -3.08 3.70
C ARG A 53 3.60 -4.27 2.75
N ASN A 54 2.36 -4.57 2.34
CA ASN A 54 2.06 -5.69 1.47
C ASN A 54 2.55 -5.48 0.02
N SER A 55 2.84 -4.24 -0.37
CA SER A 55 3.41 -3.95 -1.69
C SER A 55 4.80 -4.54 -1.91
N ASP A 56 5.50 -4.89 -0.83
CA ASP A 56 6.89 -5.37 -0.83
C ASP A 56 7.87 -4.38 -1.51
N ARG A 57 7.52 -3.09 -1.50
CA ARG A 57 8.33 -2.00 -2.10
C ARG A 57 9.05 -1.16 -1.05
N PHE A 58 8.59 -1.20 0.21
CA PHE A 58 9.07 -0.33 1.28
C PHE A 58 9.28 -1.08 2.58
N GLU A 59 10.26 -0.62 3.37
CA GLU A 59 10.30 -0.86 4.80
C GLU A 59 9.45 0.21 5.49
N VAL A 60 8.23 -0.13 5.89
CA VAL A 60 7.25 0.84 6.41
C VAL A 60 7.48 1.12 7.89
N MET A 61 7.62 2.40 8.22
CA MET A 61 7.79 2.94 9.58
C MET A 61 6.49 3.64 10.00
N ASP A 62 5.63 2.95 10.74
CA ASP A 62 4.31 3.45 11.18
C ASP A 62 4.14 3.58 12.69
N SER A 63 5.11 3.11 13.47
CA SER A 63 5.08 3.15 14.94
C SER A 63 5.79 4.37 15.52
N ILE A 64 5.53 5.55 14.97
CA ILE A 64 6.15 6.79 15.43
C ILE A 64 5.35 7.36 16.61
N PRO A 65 5.99 7.65 17.78
CA PRO A 65 5.29 8.29 18.88
C PRO A 65 4.69 9.64 18.46
N ALA A 66 3.40 9.83 18.64
CA ALA A 66 2.67 11.06 18.26
C ALA A 66 3.29 12.35 18.82
N GLY A 67 3.97 12.27 19.99
CA GLY A 67 4.66 13.42 20.59
C GLY A 67 5.93 13.87 19.88
N LEU A 68 6.42 13.11 18.88
CA LEU A 68 7.58 13.48 18.07
C LEU A 68 7.20 14.21 16.78
N VAL A 69 5.93 14.21 16.44
CA VAL A 69 5.43 14.74 15.15
C VAL A 69 4.62 16.00 15.39
N GLY A 70 4.98 17.08 14.73
CA GLY A 70 4.24 18.34 14.73
C GLY A 70 3.33 18.49 13.50
N ASP A 71 2.59 19.59 13.43
CA ASP A 71 1.70 19.90 12.30
C ASP A 71 2.45 20.21 11.00
N VAL A 72 3.75 20.48 11.09
CA VAL A 72 4.62 20.78 9.94
C VAL A 72 5.64 19.67 9.80
N VAL A 73 5.90 19.27 8.56
CA VAL A 73 6.87 18.22 8.24
C VAL A 73 8.28 18.69 8.64
N ASP A 74 8.89 17.96 9.58
CA ASP A 74 10.30 18.15 9.96
C ASP A 74 11.17 17.11 9.25
N TYR A 75 11.65 17.46 8.05
CA TYR A 75 12.51 16.58 7.26
C TYR A 75 13.79 16.17 8.00
N THR A 76 14.33 17.05 8.87
CA THR A 76 15.52 16.71 9.66
C THR A 76 15.26 15.60 10.66
N LEU A 77 14.07 15.58 11.26
CA LEU A 77 13.65 14.49 12.15
C LEU A 77 13.53 13.18 11.37
N TRP A 78 12.82 13.19 10.23
CA TRP A 78 12.61 12.00 9.44
C TRP A 78 13.88 11.41 8.84
N ASP A 79 14.81 12.26 8.38
CA ASP A 79 16.15 11.85 7.93
C ASP A 79 16.93 11.15 9.05
N ARG A 80 16.91 11.70 10.27
CA ARG A 80 17.57 11.09 11.44
C ARG A 80 16.97 9.74 11.84
N LEU A 81 15.68 9.54 11.59
CA LEU A 81 15.00 8.26 11.79
C LEU A 81 15.29 7.25 10.66
N GLY A 82 15.94 7.69 9.59
CA GLY A 82 16.32 6.85 8.46
C GLY A 82 15.27 6.74 7.36
N ALA A 83 14.22 7.56 7.38
CA ALA A 83 13.22 7.57 6.33
C ALA A 83 13.80 8.17 5.03
N VAL A 84 13.54 7.51 3.91
CA VAL A 84 13.80 8.01 2.55
C VAL A 84 12.56 8.71 2.01
N TRP A 85 11.41 8.10 2.23
CA TRP A 85 10.09 8.61 1.88
C TRP A 85 9.25 8.90 3.11
N LEU A 86 8.39 9.91 3.01
CA LEU A 86 7.40 10.22 4.03
C LEU A 86 6.04 10.43 3.37
N ILE A 87 5.01 9.81 3.94
CA ILE A 87 3.62 10.05 3.58
C ILE A 87 2.95 10.88 4.67
N THR A 88 2.27 11.94 4.25
CA THR A 88 1.29 12.64 5.07
C THR A 88 -0.10 12.43 4.49
N GLY A 89 -1.11 12.36 5.37
CA GLY A 89 -2.49 12.13 4.98
C GLY A 89 -3.46 13.05 5.71
N GLN A 90 -4.52 13.43 5.01
CA GLN A 90 -5.62 14.20 5.57
C GLN A 90 -6.95 13.68 5.04
N VAL A 91 -7.91 13.45 5.93
CA VAL A 91 -9.30 13.10 5.58
C VAL A 91 -10.19 14.30 5.80
N GLU A 92 -10.89 14.75 4.77
CA GLU A 92 -11.83 15.88 4.82
C GLU A 92 -13.25 15.39 4.51
N GLY A 93 -14.23 15.78 5.34
CA GLY A 93 -15.64 15.55 5.02
C GLY A 93 -16.06 16.35 3.78
N ALA A 94 -16.80 15.75 2.86
CA ALA A 94 -17.16 16.34 1.57
C ALA A 94 -18.57 15.93 1.12
N GLY A 95 -19.60 16.45 1.79
CA GLY A 95 -20.99 16.12 1.49
C GLY A 95 -21.31 14.65 1.72
N GLU A 96 -21.63 13.93 0.66
CA GLU A 96 -21.80 12.47 0.71
C GLU A 96 -20.44 11.78 0.53
N GLY A 97 -19.75 11.48 1.64
CA GLY A 97 -18.42 10.85 1.66
C GLY A 97 -17.29 11.81 2.04
N TYR A 98 -16.08 11.49 1.62
CA TYR A 98 -14.87 12.17 2.07
C TYR A 98 -13.87 12.38 0.93
N ILE A 99 -12.91 13.26 1.16
CA ILE A 99 -11.72 13.43 0.33
C ILE A 99 -10.51 13.01 1.16
N LEU A 100 -9.82 12.00 0.70
CA LEU A 100 -8.49 11.64 1.19
C LEU A 100 -7.45 12.42 0.40
N ILE A 101 -6.63 13.18 1.11
CA ILE A 101 -5.49 13.90 0.54
C ILE A 101 -4.25 13.18 1.00
N LEU A 102 -3.44 12.72 0.06
CA LEU A 102 -2.14 12.11 0.32
C LEU A 102 -1.05 12.95 -0.31
N GLU A 103 0.08 13.05 0.38
CA GLU A 103 1.24 13.77 -0.11
C GLU A 103 2.49 12.94 0.17
N LEU A 104 3.28 12.68 -0.89
CA LEU A 104 4.57 12.00 -0.83
C LEU A 104 5.68 13.03 -0.75
N HIS A 105 6.57 12.85 0.21
CA HIS A 105 7.73 13.69 0.41
C HIS A 105 9.02 12.88 0.21
N ASP A 106 9.97 13.48 -0.49
CA ASP A 106 11.35 13.04 -0.50
C ASP A 106 12.06 13.65 0.70
N VAL A 107 12.40 12.79 1.68
CA VAL A 107 13.02 13.23 2.93
C VAL A 107 14.45 13.70 2.70
N VAL A 108 15.17 13.03 1.79
CA VAL A 108 16.57 13.33 1.47
C VAL A 108 16.73 14.72 0.86
N TYR A 109 15.83 15.08 -0.06
CA TYR A 109 15.81 16.40 -0.69
C TYR A 109 14.97 17.43 0.07
N GLY A 110 14.24 17.02 1.11
CA GLY A 110 13.46 17.90 1.97
C GLY A 110 12.31 18.61 1.24
N GLN A 111 11.60 17.91 0.38
CA GLN A 111 10.53 18.49 -0.43
C GLN A 111 9.38 17.51 -0.67
N SER A 112 8.18 18.05 -0.85
CA SER A 112 7.04 17.31 -1.39
C SER A 112 7.27 17.05 -2.88
N VAL A 113 7.02 15.83 -3.34
CA VAL A 113 7.23 15.42 -4.74
C VAL A 113 5.92 15.13 -5.46
N GLU A 114 4.92 14.57 -4.77
CA GLU A 114 3.62 14.27 -5.35
C GLU A 114 2.50 14.52 -4.33
N ARG A 115 1.31 14.87 -4.85
CA ARG A 115 0.12 15.08 -4.04
C ARG A 115 -1.13 14.68 -4.81
N GLY A 116 -1.99 13.86 -4.18
CA GLY A 116 -3.25 13.40 -4.73
C GLY A 116 -4.45 13.75 -3.84
N ARG A 117 -5.63 13.86 -4.48
CA ARG A 117 -6.93 14.01 -3.82
C ARG A 117 -7.86 12.92 -4.32
N PHE A 118 -8.28 12.05 -3.43
CA PHE A 118 -9.07 10.87 -3.75
C PHE A 118 -10.45 10.99 -3.09
N ARG A 119 -11.50 10.81 -3.88
CA ARG A 119 -12.85 10.70 -3.32
C ARG A 119 -12.99 9.30 -2.74
N ILE A 120 -13.31 9.22 -1.45
CA ILE A 120 -13.65 7.97 -0.77
C ILE A 120 -15.09 8.05 -0.25
N PRO A 121 -15.88 6.96 -0.35
CA PRO A 121 -17.20 6.92 0.21
C PRO A 121 -17.18 6.86 1.75
N ASP A 122 -18.35 6.78 2.36
CA ASP A 122 -18.49 6.56 3.80
C ASP A 122 -17.89 5.22 4.22
N GLY A 123 -17.36 5.11 5.44
CA GLY A 123 -16.72 3.89 5.95
C GLY A 123 -17.63 2.65 6.01
N THR A 124 -18.94 2.84 5.95
CA THR A 124 -19.93 1.74 5.87
C THR A 124 -20.26 1.31 4.46
N ASP A 125 -19.77 2.03 3.44
CA ASP A 125 -19.96 1.69 2.03
C ASP A 125 -19.05 0.52 1.64
N PRO A 126 -19.57 -0.51 0.94
CA PRO A 126 -18.76 -1.65 0.50
C PRO A 126 -17.58 -1.28 -0.43
N ASP A 127 -17.65 -0.15 -1.11
CA ASP A 127 -16.56 0.35 -1.96
C ASP A 127 -15.51 1.19 -1.22
N PHE A 128 -15.70 1.45 0.10
CA PHE A 128 -14.78 2.27 0.90
C PHE A 128 -13.34 1.76 0.85
N ARG A 129 -13.14 0.49 1.20
CA ARG A 129 -11.80 -0.11 1.25
C ARG A 129 -11.12 -0.08 -0.12
N MET A 130 -11.85 -0.48 -1.17
CA MET A 130 -11.34 -0.46 -2.54
C MET A 130 -10.94 0.95 -3.00
N ALA A 131 -11.64 1.98 -2.56
CA ALA A 131 -11.28 3.37 -2.86
C ALA A 131 -9.98 3.79 -2.15
N VAL A 132 -9.77 3.34 -0.90
CA VAL A 132 -8.51 3.57 -0.17
C VAL A 132 -7.35 2.79 -0.79
N HIS A 133 -7.56 1.52 -1.18
CA HIS A 133 -6.56 0.71 -1.87
C HIS A 133 -6.06 1.36 -3.16
N ARG A 134 -6.96 1.98 -3.96
CA ARG A 134 -6.55 2.75 -5.15
C ARG A 134 -5.67 3.94 -4.80
N ALA A 135 -5.95 4.63 -3.69
CA ALA A 135 -5.11 5.73 -3.24
C ALA A 135 -3.73 5.24 -2.75
N SER A 136 -3.67 4.06 -2.11
CA SER A 136 -2.42 3.40 -1.73
C SER A 136 -1.58 3.03 -2.96
N ASP A 137 -2.20 2.52 -4.02
CA ASP A 137 -1.53 2.16 -5.28
C ASP A 137 -0.87 3.38 -5.96
N GLU A 138 -1.49 4.55 -5.85
CA GLU A 138 -0.90 5.79 -6.35
C GLU A 138 0.39 6.15 -5.60
N ILE A 139 0.46 5.94 -4.27
CA ILE A 139 1.69 6.16 -3.49
C ILE A 139 2.81 5.27 -4.01
N VAL A 140 2.53 3.99 -4.26
CA VAL A 140 3.51 3.06 -4.84
C VAL A 140 3.99 3.58 -6.19
N THR A 141 3.06 3.99 -7.04
CA THR A 141 3.39 4.53 -8.38
C THR A 141 4.24 5.80 -8.30
N TRP A 142 3.92 6.72 -7.39
CA TRP A 142 4.70 7.97 -7.21
C TRP A 142 6.13 7.71 -6.76
N ALA A 143 6.32 6.75 -5.85
CA ALA A 143 7.63 6.48 -5.27
C ALA A 143 8.52 5.60 -6.16
N THR A 144 7.93 4.69 -6.95
CA THR A 144 8.68 3.65 -7.68
C THR A 144 8.57 3.74 -9.19
N GLY A 145 7.55 4.40 -9.72
CA GLY A 145 7.20 4.38 -11.15
C GLY A 145 6.46 3.12 -11.61
N ASP A 146 6.31 2.11 -10.74
CA ASP A 146 5.58 0.87 -11.00
C ASP A 146 4.16 0.94 -10.43
N PRO A 147 3.16 0.29 -11.04
CA PRO A 147 1.81 0.28 -10.50
C PRO A 147 1.74 -0.51 -9.17
N GLY A 148 0.92 -0.01 -8.23
CA GLY A 148 0.54 -0.75 -7.04
C GLY A 148 -0.43 -1.90 -7.35
N MET A 149 -0.70 -2.75 -6.37
CA MET A 149 -1.55 -3.95 -6.52
C MET A 149 -2.58 -4.10 -5.39
N ALA A 150 -2.69 -3.13 -4.48
CA ALA A 150 -3.63 -3.20 -3.35
C ALA A 150 -5.09 -3.21 -3.83
N ALA A 151 -5.43 -2.41 -4.84
CA ALA A 151 -6.78 -2.38 -5.43
C ALA A 151 -7.06 -3.57 -6.36
N SER A 152 -6.74 -4.77 -5.92
CA SER A 152 -7.01 -6.02 -6.65
C SER A 152 -7.95 -6.94 -5.87
N ARG A 153 -8.50 -7.95 -6.55
CA ARG A 153 -9.39 -8.95 -5.94
C ARG A 153 -8.90 -10.36 -6.22
N ILE A 154 -9.07 -11.21 -5.23
CA ILE A 154 -8.74 -12.63 -5.30
C ILE A 154 -10.05 -13.39 -5.53
N VAL A 155 -10.06 -14.20 -6.59
CA VAL A 155 -11.19 -15.11 -6.91
C VAL A 155 -10.76 -16.52 -6.57
N PHE A 156 -11.56 -17.23 -5.76
CA PHE A 156 -11.26 -18.61 -5.37
C PHE A 156 -12.52 -19.46 -5.30
N THR A 157 -12.36 -20.78 -5.28
CA THR A 157 -13.48 -21.72 -5.14
C THR A 157 -13.41 -22.38 -3.77
N MET A 158 -14.58 -22.51 -3.12
CA MET A 158 -14.75 -23.35 -1.94
C MET A 158 -15.69 -24.50 -2.26
N THR A 159 -15.38 -25.67 -1.67
CA THR A 159 -16.24 -26.85 -1.77
C THR A 159 -16.96 -27.03 -0.44
N ASP A 160 -18.28 -27.09 -0.45
CA ASP A 160 -19.08 -27.36 0.74
C ASP A 160 -19.02 -28.85 1.14
N ASN A 161 -19.64 -29.18 2.30
CA ASN A 161 -19.69 -30.55 2.82
C ASN A 161 -20.54 -31.50 1.96
N GLN A 162 -21.27 -30.99 0.96
CA GLN A 162 -22.09 -31.74 0.02
C GLN A 162 -21.40 -31.96 -1.33
N GLY A 163 -20.18 -31.37 -1.50
CA GLY A 163 -19.41 -31.46 -2.72
C GLY A 163 -19.74 -30.40 -3.77
N ASN A 164 -20.59 -29.42 -3.46
CA ASN A 164 -20.86 -28.28 -4.34
C ASN A 164 -19.69 -27.31 -4.31
N LYS A 165 -19.42 -26.67 -5.44
CA LYS A 165 -18.36 -25.65 -5.56
C LYS A 165 -19.00 -24.30 -5.84
N ASP A 166 -18.67 -23.36 -4.96
CA ASP A 166 -19.05 -21.96 -5.10
C ASP A 166 -17.82 -21.09 -5.41
N LEU A 167 -18.06 -20.00 -6.12
CA LEU A 167 -17.05 -19.01 -6.45
C LEU A 167 -17.14 -17.85 -5.46
N TYR A 168 -16.00 -17.50 -4.86
CA TYR A 168 -15.87 -16.41 -3.90
C TYR A 168 -14.92 -15.36 -4.43
N VAL A 169 -15.16 -14.12 -4.02
CA VAL A 169 -14.33 -12.96 -4.33
C VAL A 169 -14.05 -12.22 -3.02
N ILE A 170 -12.80 -11.90 -2.78
CA ILE A 170 -12.37 -11.05 -1.66
C ILE A 170 -11.42 -9.97 -2.18
N ASP A 171 -11.27 -8.88 -1.46
CA ASP A 171 -10.24 -7.90 -1.75
C ASP A 171 -8.84 -8.48 -1.44
N SER A 172 -7.80 -7.88 -1.98
CA SER A 172 -6.42 -8.39 -1.87
C SER A 172 -5.93 -8.54 -0.44
N ASP A 173 -6.50 -7.76 0.49
CA ASP A 173 -6.20 -7.79 1.91
C ASP A 173 -6.99 -8.83 2.72
N GLY A 174 -7.86 -9.60 2.06
CA GLY A 174 -8.66 -10.66 2.65
C GLY A 174 -9.96 -10.21 3.29
N GLU A 175 -10.37 -8.97 3.10
CA GLU A 175 -11.62 -8.40 3.59
C GLU A 175 -12.68 -8.33 2.45
N ASN A 176 -13.98 -8.12 2.81
CA ASN A 176 -15.19 -8.10 1.93
C ASN A 176 -15.60 -9.50 1.45
#